data_f57444cb2a3670997954ce55309ecd04
#
_entry.id   f57444cb2a3670997954ce55309ecd04
#
_cell.length_a   1.000
_cell.length_b   1.000
_cell.length_c   1.000
_cell.angle_alpha   90.00
_cell.angle_beta   90.00
_cell.angle_gamma   90.00
#
_symmetry.space_group_name_H-M   'P 1'
#
loop_
_entity.id
_entity.type
_entity.pdbx_description
1 polymer ?
#
loop_
_entity_poly.entity_id
_entity_poly.type
_entity_poly.pdbx_seq_one_letter_code
_entity_poly.pdbx_strand_id
1 'polypeptide(L)'
;MSGPKNANPKITLHRGDLPADVSFGASVAIDTETLGLDPRRDRLCLAQLSAGDNSAHLVQFAPGQYEAPRLKALLTDPTVLKIFHFARFDIATMQRHLGVMTGPVYCTKIASKLVRTYTDRHGLKDLARELTGVELAKEQQSSDWGAAELTQEQLRYAASDVLYLHAIKARLDAMLARENRTGLAQACFDFLPTRARLDLAGWAEQDIFEH
;
A
#
# COMPACT_ATOMS: atom_id res chain seq x y z
N MET A 1 26.01 -0.17 8.68
CA MET A 1 25.45 0.68 9.75
C MET A 1 24.14 0.05 10.16
N SER A 2 24.09 -0.51 11.35
CA SER A 2 22.90 -1.12 11.94
C SER A 2 21.94 -0.01 12.36
N GLY A 3 20.80 0.12 11.67
CA GLY A 3 19.70 0.98 12.10
C GLY A 3 19.17 0.54 13.48
N PRO A 4 18.48 1.40 14.20
CA PRO A 4 18.00 1.13 15.55
C PRO A 4 17.01 -0.03 15.54
N LYS A 5 17.46 -1.23 15.88
CA LYS A 5 16.62 -2.36 16.23
C LYS A 5 16.03 -2.04 17.61
N ASN A 6 14.68 -2.06 17.71
CA ASN A 6 13.87 -2.11 18.94
C ASN A 6 13.20 -0.83 19.49
N ALA A 7 12.82 0.15 18.69
CA ALA A 7 11.77 1.06 19.13
C ALA A 7 10.41 0.54 18.63
N ASN A 8 9.42 0.39 19.51
CA ASN A 8 8.04 0.10 19.10
C ASN A 8 7.57 1.20 18.13
N PRO A 9 6.90 0.86 17.01
CA PRO A 9 6.43 1.86 16.06
C PRO A 9 5.40 2.77 16.74
N LYS A 10 5.43 4.06 16.38
CA LYS A 10 4.41 5.00 16.78
C LYS A 10 3.20 4.84 15.86
N ILE A 11 2.09 4.28 16.38
CA ILE A 11 0.87 4.06 15.64
C ILE A 11 -0.17 5.08 16.10
N THR A 12 -0.76 5.82 15.16
CA THR A 12 -1.79 6.83 15.44
C THR A 12 -3.02 6.55 14.60
N LEU A 13 -4.17 6.35 15.25
CA LEU A 13 -5.46 6.17 14.60
C LEU A 13 -6.18 7.52 14.44
N HIS A 14 -6.64 7.80 13.24
CA HIS A 14 -7.44 8.97 12.88
C HIS A 14 -8.82 8.51 12.41
N ARG A 15 -9.84 9.35 12.55
CA ARG A 15 -11.19 9.12 12.09
C ARG A 15 -11.49 10.02 10.88
N GLY A 16 -11.78 9.42 9.74
CA GLY A 16 -12.26 10.08 8.52
C GLY A 16 -11.20 10.76 7.66
N ASP A 17 -10.16 11.38 8.23
CA ASP A 17 -9.08 12.06 7.46
C ASP A 17 -7.79 12.18 8.27
N LEU A 18 -6.71 12.58 7.61
CA LEU A 18 -5.44 12.94 8.22
C LEU A 18 -5.52 14.32 8.90
N PRO A 19 -4.83 14.55 10.03
CA PRO A 19 -4.70 15.90 10.61
C PRO A 19 -3.77 16.79 9.76
N ALA A 20 -3.86 18.11 9.97
CA ALA A 20 -3.16 19.09 9.13
C ALA A 20 -1.64 19.13 9.33
N ASP A 21 -1.16 18.64 10.47
CA ASP A 21 0.25 18.62 10.86
C ASP A 21 1.01 17.37 10.43
N VAL A 22 0.33 16.41 9.76
CA VAL A 22 0.97 15.20 9.24
C VAL A 22 1.52 15.45 7.85
N SER A 23 2.79 15.13 7.64
CA SER A 23 3.51 15.20 6.36
C SER A 23 4.34 13.94 6.15
N PHE A 24 4.45 13.49 4.90
CA PHE A 24 5.17 12.27 4.52
C PHE A 24 6.43 12.53 3.67
N GLY A 25 6.75 13.78 3.39
CA GLY A 25 7.88 14.14 2.53
C GLY A 25 7.69 13.70 1.08
N ALA A 26 8.76 13.25 0.41
CA ALA A 26 8.76 12.91 -1.02
C ALA A 26 8.12 11.55 -1.35
N SER A 27 7.84 10.71 -0.35
CA SER A 27 7.20 9.40 -0.57
C SER A 27 6.43 8.94 0.66
N VAL A 28 5.37 8.19 0.44
CA VAL A 28 4.51 7.60 1.46
C VAL A 28 4.20 6.15 1.12
N ALA A 29 4.40 5.25 2.07
CA ALA A 29 3.93 3.87 2.01
C ALA A 29 2.45 3.84 2.35
N ILE A 30 1.65 3.11 1.56
CA ILE A 30 0.19 3.04 1.74
C ILE A 30 -0.28 1.60 1.58
N ASP A 31 -1.30 1.23 2.36
CA ASP A 31 -2.05 -0.01 2.25
C ASP A 31 -3.51 0.24 2.62
N THR A 32 -4.42 -0.69 2.33
CA THR A 32 -5.85 -0.55 2.65
C THR A 32 -6.45 -1.83 3.19
N GLU A 33 -7.39 -1.70 4.15
CA GLU A 33 -8.22 -2.78 4.63
C GLU A 33 -9.68 -2.56 4.24
N THR A 34 -10.32 -3.63 3.78
CA THR A 34 -11.69 -3.64 3.26
C THR A 34 -12.51 -4.78 3.88
N LEU A 35 -13.82 -4.79 3.67
CA LEU A 35 -14.68 -5.89 4.12
C LEU A 35 -14.59 -7.16 3.25
N GLY A 36 -13.77 -7.16 2.20
CA GLY A 36 -13.57 -8.28 1.30
C GLY A 36 -12.61 -7.91 0.17
N LEU A 37 -12.55 -8.69 -0.90
CA LEU A 37 -11.54 -8.57 -1.94
C LEU A 37 -12.08 -8.03 -3.28
N ASP A 38 -13.34 -7.64 -3.36
CA ASP A 38 -13.92 -7.00 -4.56
C ASP A 38 -14.07 -5.48 -4.33
N PRO A 39 -13.18 -4.64 -4.91
CA PRO A 39 -13.23 -3.19 -4.71
C PRO A 39 -14.50 -2.52 -5.25
N ARG A 40 -15.32 -3.22 -6.06
CA ARG A 40 -16.61 -2.71 -6.56
C ARG A 40 -17.71 -2.83 -5.53
N ARG A 41 -17.63 -3.84 -4.64
CA ARG A 41 -18.65 -4.22 -3.65
C ARG A 41 -18.20 -3.91 -2.23
N ASP A 42 -16.97 -4.27 -1.90
CA ASP A 42 -16.49 -4.33 -0.52
C ASP A 42 -15.94 -2.96 -0.09
N ARG A 43 -16.47 -2.42 1.00
CA ARG A 43 -16.16 -1.06 1.41
C ARG A 43 -14.73 -0.91 1.94
N LEU A 44 -14.13 0.24 1.69
CA LEU A 44 -12.91 0.70 2.36
C LEU A 44 -13.21 0.96 3.84
N CYS A 45 -12.41 0.36 4.73
CA CYS A 45 -12.52 0.49 6.18
C CYS A 45 -11.37 1.28 6.79
N LEU A 46 -10.15 1.03 6.31
CA LEU A 46 -8.94 1.63 6.86
C LEU A 46 -7.95 1.92 5.73
N ALA A 47 -7.25 3.05 5.82
CA ALA A 47 -6.07 3.33 5.02
C ALA A 47 -4.88 3.54 5.95
N GLN A 48 -3.79 2.83 5.70
CA GLN A 48 -2.55 2.90 6.46
C GLN A 48 -1.52 3.71 5.69
N LEU A 49 -0.79 4.59 6.40
CA LEU A 49 0.25 5.43 5.81
C LEU A 49 1.51 5.47 6.68
N SER A 50 2.69 5.47 6.06
CA SER A 50 3.97 5.62 6.75
C SER A 50 4.96 6.43 5.92
N ALA A 51 5.75 7.29 6.56
CA ALA A 51 6.88 7.98 5.95
C ALA A 51 8.17 7.13 5.93
N GLY A 52 8.14 5.90 6.47
CA GLY A 52 9.33 5.05 6.63
C GLY A 52 10.21 5.43 7.83
N ASP A 53 9.67 6.21 8.76
CA ASP A 53 10.33 6.77 9.94
C ASP A 53 9.98 6.01 11.25
N ASN A 54 9.51 4.76 11.11
CA ASN A 54 8.98 3.94 12.19
C ASN A 54 7.68 4.48 12.82
N SER A 55 6.92 5.30 12.08
CA SER A 55 5.56 5.70 12.43
C SER A 55 4.55 5.22 11.41
N ALA A 56 3.30 5.00 11.84
CA ALA A 56 2.16 4.71 10.98
C ALA A 56 0.94 5.54 11.40
N HIS A 57 0.29 6.12 10.41
CA HIS A 57 -0.97 6.82 10.53
C HIS A 57 -2.07 5.96 9.92
N LEU A 58 -3.09 5.64 10.69
CA LEU A 58 -4.21 4.81 10.27
C LEU A 58 -5.45 5.68 10.17
N VAL A 59 -6.09 5.75 9.01
CA VAL A 59 -7.31 6.53 8.79
C VAL A 59 -8.49 5.58 8.67
N GLN A 60 -9.34 5.54 9.70
CA GLN A 60 -10.53 4.68 9.73
C GLN A 60 -11.75 5.41 9.18
N PHE A 61 -12.49 4.74 8.30
CA PHE A 61 -13.70 5.27 7.66
C PHE A 61 -14.96 4.63 8.22
N ALA A 62 -15.93 5.46 8.60
CA ALA A 62 -17.28 5.00 8.86
C ALA A 62 -18.01 4.69 7.53
N PRO A 63 -19.04 3.80 7.54
CA PRO A 63 -19.79 3.47 6.33
C PRO A 63 -20.32 4.69 5.60
N GLY A 64 -19.97 4.84 4.31
CA GLY A 64 -20.41 5.95 3.47
C GLY A 64 -19.76 7.32 3.74
N GLN A 65 -18.83 7.41 4.68
CA GLN A 65 -18.17 8.67 5.04
C GLN A 65 -16.74 8.72 4.50
N TYR A 66 -16.58 9.20 3.26
CA TYR A 66 -15.30 9.25 2.55
C TYR A 66 -14.87 10.68 2.21
N GLU A 67 -15.33 11.67 2.98
CA GLU A 67 -14.85 13.04 2.92
C GLU A 67 -13.51 13.14 3.64
N ALA A 68 -12.41 12.94 2.90
CA ALA A 68 -11.05 12.93 3.42
C ALA A 68 -10.17 13.88 2.58
N PRO A 69 -10.38 15.20 2.64
CA PRO A 69 -9.74 16.15 1.73
C PRO A 69 -8.21 16.11 1.79
N ARG A 70 -7.60 15.91 2.97
CA ARG A 70 -6.15 15.84 3.09
C ARG A 70 -5.57 14.54 2.57
N LEU A 71 -6.21 13.40 2.84
CA LEU A 71 -5.82 12.14 2.26
C LEU A 71 -5.98 12.17 0.73
N LYS A 72 -7.10 12.70 0.21
CA LYS A 72 -7.33 12.86 -1.24
C LYS A 72 -6.26 13.74 -1.88
N ALA A 73 -5.90 14.85 -1.26
CA ALA A 73 -4.83 15.74 -1.73
C ALA A 73 -3.48 15.01 -1.77
N LEU A 74 -3.12 14.27 -0.72
CA LEU A 74 -1.90 13.44 -0.68
C LEU A 74 -1.88 12.40 -1.80
N LEU A 75 -2.98 11.68 -2.01
CA LEU A 75 -3.08 10.62 -3.02
C LEU A 75 -2.88 11.15 -4.45
N THR A 76 -3.31 12.37 -4.71
CA THR A 76 -3.23 13.01 -6.05
C THR A 76 -2.02 13.93 -6.22
N ASP A 77 -1.23 14.18 -5.18
CA ASP A 77 -0.04 15.04 -5.25
C ASP A 77 1.03 14.41 -6.17
N PRO A 78 1.35 15.02 -7.32
CA PRO A 78 2.32 14.46 -8.27
C PRO A 78 3.77 14.51 -7.75
N THR A 79 4.05 15.24 -6.68
CA THR A 79 5.39 15.37 -6.09
C THR A 79 5.69 14.31 -5.03
N VAL A 80 4.66 13.59 -4.56
CA VAL A 80 4.78 12.54 -3.55
C VAL A 80 4.59 11.17 -4.18
N LEU A 81 5.59 10.30 -4.11
CA LEU A 81 5.51 8.91 -4.58
C LEU A 81 4.73 8.04 -3.58
N LYS A 82 3.69 7.34 -4.03
CA LYS A 82 2.92 6.39 -3.23
C LYS A 82 3.46 4.98 -3.44
N ILE A 83 3.92 4.35 -2.36
CA ILE A 83 4.53 3.02 -2.35
C ILE A 83 3.52 2.03 -1.80
N PHE A 84 3.19 1.00 -2.58
CA PHE A 84 2.25 -0.05 -2.22
C PHE A 84 2.88 -1.44 -2.33
N HIS A 85 2.23 -2.40 -1.68
CA HIS A 85 2.40 -3.79 -2.01
C HIS A 85 1.12 -4.34 -2.65
N PHE A 86 1.13 -4.73 -3.93
CA PHE A 86 -0.04 -5.09 -4.73
C PHE A 86 -0.97 -3.90 -5.05
N ALA A 87 -0.40 -2.76 -5.38
CA ALA A 87 -1.01 -1.46 -5.63
C ALA A 87 -2.32 -1.46 -6.45
N ARG A 88 -2.51 -2.42 -7.35
CA ARG A 88 -3.70 -2.59 -8.19
C ARG A 88 -4.98 -2.57 -7.37
N PHE A 89 -5.01 -3.31 -6.26
CA PHE A 89 -6.17 -3.42 -5.38
C PHE A 89 -6.44 -2.09 -4.65
N ASP A 90 -5.40 -1.53 -4.03
CA ASP A 90 -5.53 -0.30 -3.23
C ASP A 90 -5.95 0.89 -4.09
N ILE A 91 -5.37 1.05 -5.28
CA ILE A 91 -5.73 2.13 -6.21
C ILE A 91 -7.19 2.00 -6.63
N ALA A 92 -7.66 0.78 -6.97
CA ALA A 92 -9.05 0.56 -7.33
C ALA A 92 -10.01 0.87 -6.16
N THR A 93 -9.66 0.41 -4.96
CA THR A 93 -10.42 0.67 -3.73
C THR A 93 -10.50 2.17 -3.42
N MET A 94 -9.38 2.88 -3.48
CA MET A 94 -9.33 4.33 -3.24
C MET A 94 -10.11 5.09 -4.31
N GLN A 95 -9.99 4.73 -5.59
CA GLN A 95 -10.78 5.35 -6.65
C GLN A 95 -12.28 5.14 -6.45
N ARG A 96 -12.69 3.94 -6.07
CA ARG A 96 -14.10 3.60 -5.86
C ARG A 96 -14.72 4.38 -4.70
N HIS A 97 -14.01 4.52 -3.59
CA HIS A 97 -14.56 5.07 -2.35
C HIS A 97 -14.18 6.53 -2.12
N LEU A 98 -12.94 6.93 -2.39
CA LEU A 98 -12.49 8.31 -2.21
C LEU A 98 -12.71 9.18 -3.46
N GLY A 99 -12.97 8.57 -4.63
CA GLY A 99 -13.23 9.29 -5.87
C GLY A 99 -12.01 9.93 -6.52
N VAL A 100 -10.78 9.55 -6.12
CA VAL A 100 -9.53 10.10 -6.66
C VAL A 100 -8.65 9.00 -7.25
N MET A 101 -7.95 9.32 -8.34
CA MET A 101 -6.94 8.44 -8.93
C MET A 101 -5.59 8.72 -8.28
N THR A 102 -5.05 7.70 -7.63
CA THR A 102 -3.77 7.77 -6.93
C THR A 102 -2.60 7.74 -7.93
N GLY A 103 -1.63 8.64 -7.76
CA GLY A 103 -0.39 8.70 -8.53
C GLY A 103 0.51 9.86 -8.12
N PRO A 104 1.86 9.77 -8.42
CA PRO A 104 2.59 8.62 -8.98
C PRO A 104 2.69 7.45 -8.01
N VAL A 105 2.84 6.23 -8.54
CA VAL A 105 2.81 4.99 -7.74
C VAL A 105 4.05 4.13 -7.96
N TYR A 106 4.41 3.35 -6.95
CA TYR A 106 5.40 2.28 -6.98
C TYR A 106 4.77 1.01 -6.39
N CYS A 107 4.94 -0.13 -7.03
CA CYS A 107 4.43 -1.41 -6.53
C CYS A 107 5.57 -2.38 -6.25
N THR A 108 5.82 -2.68 -4.96
CA THR A 108 6.88 -3.59 -4.53
C THR A 108 6.66 -5.02 -5.02
N LYS A 109 5.40 -5.47 -5.20
CA LYS A 109 5.09 -6.79 -5.75
C LYS A 109 5.46 -6.91 -7.23
N ILE A 110 5.19 -5.88 -8.05
CA ILE A 110 5.61 -5.82 -9.46
C ILE A 110 7.13 -5.77 -9.55
N ALA A 111 7.78 -4.87 -8.81
CA ALA A 111 9.24 -4.78 -8.77
C ALA A 111 9.86 -6.13 -8.39
N SER A 112 9.32 -6.79 -7.35
CA SER A 112 9.77 -8.12 -6.93
C SER A 112 9.64 -9.16 -8.04
N LYS A 113 8.52 -9.21 -8.76
CA LYS A 113 8.32 -10.14 -9.89
C LYS A 113 9.33 -9.90 -11.00
N LEU A 114 9.67 -8.66 -11.26
CA LEU A 114 10.63 -8.30 -12.32
C LEU A 114 12.08 -8.65 -11.99
N VAL A 115 12.48 -8.74 -10.70
CA VAL A 115 13.88 -8.95 -10.32
C VAL A 115 14.16 -10.23 -9.55
N ARG A 116 13.16 -10.80 -8.86
CA ARG A 116 13.30 -12.03 -8.09
C ARG A 116 12.74 -13.22 -8.89
N THR A 117 13.26 -13.44 -10.09
CA THR A 117 12.81 -14.48 -11.04
C THR A 117 13.16 -15.90 -10.61
N TYR A 118 13.90 -16.07 -9.53
CA TYR A 118 14.29 -17.36 -8.93
C TYR A 118 13.24 -17.93 -7.95
N THR A 119 12.12 -17.23 -7.75
CA THR A 119 11.10 -17.63 -6.76
C THR A 119 9.72 -17.10 -7.14
N ASP A 120 8.66 -17.81 -6.71
CA ASP A 120 7.27 -17.36 -6.80
C ASP A 120 6.79 -16.63 -5.53
N ARG A 121 7.67 -16.45 -4.54
CA ARG A 121 7.35 -15.83 -3.26
C ARG A 121 7.48 -14.31 -3.33
N HIS A 122 6.42 -13.64 -3.81
CA HIS A 122 6.34 -12.18 -3.97
C HIS A 122 5.37 -11.54 -2.98
N GLY A 123 4.93 -12.25 -1.93
CA GLY A 123 4.11 -11.69 -0.85
C GLY A 123 4.91 -10.74 0.04
N LEU A 124 4.22 -9.78 0.69
CA LEU A 124 4.86 -8.78 1.54
C LEU A 124 5.73 -9.39 2.63
N LYS A 125 5.26 -10.45 3.27
CA LYS A 125 6.01 -11.19 4.29
C LYS A 125 7.32 -11.77 3.79
N ASP A 126 7.27 -12.41 2.61
CA ASP A 126 8.48 -12.99 2.02
C ASP A 126 9.47 -11.88 1.67
N LEU A 127 8.99 -10.74 1.15
CA LEU A 127 9.84 -9.59 0.86
C LEU A 127 10.43 -8.98 2.15
N ALA A 128 9.62 -8.78 3.18
CA ALA A 128 10.09 -8.23 4.45
C ALA A 128 11.17 -9.12 5.05
N ARG A 129 10.93 -10.42 5.16
CA ARG A 129 11.88 -11.39 5.68
C ARG A 129 13.18 -11.41 4.86
N GLU A 130 13.10 -11.54 3.54
CA GLU A 130 14.26 -11.74 2.67
C GLU A 130 15.07 -10.44 2.49
N LEU A 131 14.41 -9.30 2.32
CA LEU A 131 15.07 -8.05 1.97
C LEU A 131 15.42 -7.18 3.17
N THR A 132 14.71 -7.33 4.29
CA THR A 132 14.90 -6.52 5.51
C THR A 132 15.21 -7.31 6.77
N GLY A 133 15.04 -8.64 6.75
CA GLY A 133 15.21 -9.51 7.91
C GLY A 133 14.08 -9.42 8.94
N VAL A 134 12.92 -8.85 8.57
CA VAL A 134 11.78 -8.67 9.46
C VAL A 134 10.72 -9.74 9.21
N GLU A 135 10.26 -10.40 10.28
CA GLU A 135 9.14 -11.33 10.25
C GLU A 135 7.82 -10.58 10.54
N LEU A 136 6.89 -10.60 9.58
CA LEU A 136 5.56 -9.99 9.74
C LEU A 136 4.54 -11.02 10.24
N ALA A 137 3.68 -10.63 11.18
CA ALA A 137 2.60 -11.47 11.71
C ALA A 137 1.49 -11.74 10.65
N LYS A 138 0.72 -12.83 10.74
CA LYS A 138 -0.38 -13.19 9.80
C LYS A 138 -1.79 -13.05 10.40
N GLU A 139 -1.88 -12.82 11.67
CA GLU A 139 -3.03 -13.25 12.47
C GLU A 139 -4.29 -12.40 12.26
N GLN A 140 -4.17 -11.20 11.65
CA GLN A 140 -5.30 -10.27 11.52
C GLN A 140 -5.79 -10.06 10.08
N GLN A 141 -5.26 -10.76 9.10
CA GLN A 141 -5.61 -10.58 7.68
C GLN A 141 -7.13 -10.76 7.40
N SER A 142 -7.81 -11.63 8.17
CA SER A 142 -9.24 -11.92 8.04
C SER A 142 -10.07 -11.30 9.16
N SER A 143 -9.58 -10.22 9.77
CA SER A 143 -10.29 -9.51 10.84
C SER A 143 -11.53 -8.76 10.34
N ASP A 144 -12.45 -8.46 11.25
CA ASP A 144 -13.54 -7.52 10.98
C ASP A 144 -12.99 -6.08 11.00
N TRP A 145 -12.55 -5.61 9.84
CA TRP A 145 -12.09 -4.23 9.64
C TRP A 145 -13.23 -3.22 9.68
N GLY A 146 -14.49 -3.70 9.58
CA GLY A 146 -15.71 -2.89 9.67
C GLY A 146 -16.13 -2.52 11.08
N ALA A 147 -15.50 -3.09 12.09
CA ALA A 147 -15.81 -2.80 13.49
C ALA A 147 -15.63 -1.30 13.82
N ALA A 148 -16.50 -0.76 14.67
CA ALA A 148 -16.42 0.65 15.09
C ALA A 148 -15.12 0.96 15.86
N GLU A 149 -14.68 0.00 16.68
CA GLU A 149 -13.42 0.05 17.42
C GLU A 149 -12.51 -1.09 16.98
N LEU A 150 -11.28 -0.76 16.58
CA LEU A 150 -10.25 -1.73 16.22
C LEU A 150 -9.42 -2.10 17.45
N THR A 151 -9.06 -3.37 17.55
CA THR A 151 -8.18 -3.86 18.61
C THR A 151 -6.74 -3.39 18.41
N GLN A 152 -5.93 -3.43 19.46
CA GLN A 152 -4.50 -3.10 19.38
C GLN A 152 -3.74 -4.04 18.45
N GLU A 153 -4.17 -5.30 18.37
CA GLU A 153 -3.61 -6.31 17.47
C GLU A 153 -3.89 -5.95 16.01
N GLN A 154 -5.13 -5.52 15.69
CA GLN A 154 -5.50 -5.05 14.35
C GLN A 154 -4.68 -3.79 13.97
N LEU A 155 -4.55 -2.82 14.87
CA LEU A 155 -3.77 -1.60 14.62
C LEU A 155 -2.29 -1.92 14.36
N ARG A 156 -1.69 -2.83 15.12
CA ARG A 156 -0.30 -3.27 14.90
C ARG A 156 -0.13 -4.02 13.60
N TYR A 157 -1.07 -4.90 13.26
CA TYR A 157 -1.06 -5.62 11.99
C TYR A 157 -1.10 -4.65 10.82
N ALA A 158 -2.11 -3.77 10.76
CA ALA A 158 -2.28 -2.78 9.71
C ALA A 158 -1.06 -1.85 9.57
N ALA A 159 -0.47 -1.42 10.69
CA ALA A 159 0.76 -0.63 10.67
C ALA A 159 1.93 -1.42 10.06
N SER A 160 2.03 -2.72 10.33
CA SER A 160 3.14 -3.55 9.82
C SER A 160 3.20 -3.64 8.30
N ASP A 161 2.06 -3.50 7.61
CA ASP A 161 1.97 -3.60 6.16
C ASP A 161 2.57 -2.38 5.44
N VAL A 162 2.76 -1.25 6.13
CA VAL A 162 3.36 -0.03 5.56
C VAL A 162 4.75 0.32 6.10
N LEU A 163 5.09 -0.09 7.32
CA LEU A 163 6.33 0.33 8.00
C LEU A 163 7.62 -0.03 7.25
N TYR A 164 7.61 -1.11 6.48
CA TYR A 164 8.82 -1.66 5.85
C TYR A 164 8.89 -1.42 4.34
N LEU A 165 7.86 -0.84 3.72
CA LEU A 165 7.79 -0.68 2.26
C LEU A 165 8.90 0.22 1.70
N HIS A 166 9.34 1.27 2.42
CA HIS A 166 10.47 2.09 2.00
C HIS A 166 11.79 1.31 1.95
N ALA A 167 12.06 0.50 2.97
CA ALA A 167 13.26 -0.34 3.03
C ALA A 167 13.23 -1.42 1.94
N ILE A 168 12.08 -2.07 1.73
CA ILE A 168 11.85 -3.05 0.66
C ILE A 168 12.06 -2.39 -0.70
N LYS A 169 11.47 -1.21 -0.95
CA LYS A 169 11.65 -0.44 -2.18
C LYS A 169 13.12 -0.17 -2.47
N ALA A 170 13.88 0.32 -1.50
CA ALA A 170 15.29 0.62 -1.69
C ALA A 170 16.11 -0.61 -2.13
N ARG A 171 15.80 -1.80 -1.62
CA ARG A 171 16.43 -3.06 -2.02
C ARG A 171 16.03 -3.47 -3.43
N LEU A 172 14.74 -3.36 -3.75
CA LEU A 172 14.21 -3.68 -5.07
C LEU A 172 14.74 -2.72 -6.15
N ASP A 173 14.88 -1.42 -5.85
CA ASP A 173 15.46 -0.45 -6.78
C ASP A 173 16.91 -0.80 -7.16
N ALA A 174 17.72 -1.21 -6.18
CA ALA A 174 19.09 -1.66 -6.45
C ALA A 174 19.12 -2.91 -7.35
N MET A 175 18.17 -3.85 -7.15
CA MET A 175 18.03 -5.04 -8.00
C MET A 175 17.53 -4.67 -9.41
N LEU A 176 16.54 -3.77 -9.53
CA LEU A 176 16.03 -3.30 -10.82
C LEU A 176 17.13 -2.62 -11.64
N ALA A 177 17.96 -1.79 -11.00
CA ALA A 177 19.08 -1.12 -11.65
C ALA A 177 20.13 -2.13 -12.13
N ARG A 178 20.51 -3.09 -11.29
CA ARG A 178 21.46 -4.16 -11.63
C ARG A 178 21.01 -4.98 -12.85
N GLU A 179 19.72 -5.29 -12.94
CA GLU A 179 19.13 -6.09 -14.01
C GLU A 179 18.72 -5.26 -15.24
N ASN A 180 18.99 -3.93 -15.25
CA ASN A 180 18.55 -3.00 -16.29
C ASN A 180 17.03 -3.01 -16.55
N ARG A 181 16.22 -3.22 -15.48
CA ARG A 181 14.75 -3.33 -15.56
C ARG A 181 13.99 -2.15 -14.98
N THR A 182 14.69 -1.06 -14.59
CA THR A 182 14.06 0.14 -13.98
C THR A 182 13.02 0.77 -14.91
N GLY A 183 13.34 0.95 -16.22
CA GLY A 183 12.39 1.52 -17.19
C GLY A 183 11.16 0.62 -17.41
N LEU A 184 11.36 -0.72 -17.44
CA LEU A 184 10.27 -1.67 -17.56
C LEU A 184 9.36 -1.62 -16.32
N ALA A 185 9.94 -1.55 -15.12
CA ALA A 185 9.18 -1.42 -13.89
C ALA A 185 8.37 -0.12 -13.87
N GLN A 186 8.99 1.01 -14.29
CA GLN A 186 8.30 2.30 -14.35
C GLN A 186 7.08 2.26 -15.29
N ALA A 187 7.22 1.68 -16.48
CA ALA A 187 6.10 1.53 -17.42
C ALA A 187 4.95 0.70 -16.81
N CYS A 188 5.29 -0.35 -16.04
CA CYS A 188 4.27 -1.13 -15.31
C CYS A 188 3.59 -0.29 -14.21
N PHE A 189 4.35 0.55 -13.49
CA PHE A 189 3.77 1.42 -12.46
C PHE A 189 2.86 2.49 -13.08
N ASP A 190 3.26 3.08 -14.20
CA ASP A 190 2.48 4.08 -14.92
C ASP A 190 1.16 3.50 -15.47
N PHE A 191 1.11 2.19 -15.75
CA PHE A 191 -0.09 1.51 -16.19
C PHE A 191 -1.06 1.16 -15.03
N LEU A 192 -0.62 1.14 -13.78
CA LEU A 192 -1.46 0.73 -12.64
C LEU A 192 -2.77 1.53 -12.50
N PRO A 193 -2.81 2.86 -12.68
CA PRO A 193 -4.07 3.61 -12.68
C PRO A 193 -5.05 3.14 -13.76
N THR A 194 -4.54 2.78 -14.95
CA THR A 194 -5.36 2.20 -16.03
C THR A 194 -5.83 0.80 -15.66
N ARG A 195 -4.95 -0.05 -15.09
CA ARG A 195 -5.33 -1.39 -14.63
C ARG A 195 -6.43 -1.34 -13.56
N ALA A 196 -6.35 -0.42 -12.61
CA ALA A 196 -7.38 -0.22 -11.58
C ALA A 196 -8.74 0.18 -12.18
N ARG A 197 -8.73 1.04 -13.22
CA ARG A 197 -9.96 1.37 -13.96
C ARG A 197 -10.57 0.16 -14.66
N LEU A 198 -9.73 -0.68 -15.27
CA LEU A 198 -10.18 -1.92 -15.89
C LEU A 198 -10.84 -2.85 -14.86
N ASP A 199 -10.25 -2.99 -13.67
CA ASP A 199 -10.83 -3.80 -12.60
C ASP A 199 -12.21 -3.32 -12.18
N LEU A 200 -12.36 -2.00 -11.97
CA LEU A 200 -13.63 -1.39 -11.61
C LEU A 200 -14.68 -1.47 -12.74
N ALA A 201 -14.23 -1.49 -13.99
CA ALA A 201 -15.09 -1.60 -15.16
C ALA A 201 -15.49 -3.04 -15.52
N GLY A 202 -14.98 -4.04 -14.76
CA GLY A 202 -15.41 -5.44 -14.92
C GLY A 202 -14.37 -6.37 -15.56
N TRP A 203 -13.18 -5.88 -15.91
CA TRP A 203 -12.09 -6.71 -16.49
C TRP A 203 -11.08 -7.20 -15.44
N ALA A 204 -11.51 -7.42 -14.17
CA ALA A 204 -10.60 -7.83 -13.10
C ALA A 204 -9.96 -9.21 -13.36
N GLU A 205 -10.75 -10.16 -13.85
CA GLU A 205 -10.34 -11.56 -14.09
C GLU A 205 -9.85 -11.79 -15.52
N GLN A 206 -9.88 -10.77 -16.37
CA GLN A 206 -9.56 -10.91 -17.79
C GLN A 206 -8.25 -10.21 -18.12
N ASP A 207 -7.32 -10.90 -18.76
CA ASP A 207 -6.17 -10.27 -19.38
C ASP A 207 -6.57 -9.76 -20.78
N ILE A 208 -6.72 -8.42 -20.91
CA ILE A 208 -7.10 -7.80 -22.19
C ILE A 208 -6.01 -7.91 -23.28
N PHE A 209 -4.82 -8.38 -22.93
CA PHE A 209 -3.71 -8.61 -23.86
C PHE A 209 -3.55 -10.09 -24.23
N GLU A 210 -4.34 -10.98 -23.63
CA GLU A 210 -4.33 -12.41 -23.95
C GLU A 210 -5.03 -12.66 -25.30
N HIS A 211 -4.44 -13.57 -26.09
CA HIS A 211 -4.96 -14.05 -27.38
C HIS A 211 -5.52 -15.45 -27.26
#